data_b110275198251c19e70a1455d07acbec
#
_entry.id   b110275198251c19e70a1455d07acbec
#
_cell.length_a   1.000
_cell.length_b   1.000
_cell.length_c   1.000
_cell.angle_alpha   90.00
_cell.angle_beta   90.00
_cell.angle_gamma   90.00
#
_symmetry.space_group_name_H-M   'P 1'
#
loop_
_entity.id
_entity.type
_entity.pdbx_description
1 polymer ?
#
loop_
_entity_poly.entity_id
_entity_poly.type
_entity_poly.pdbx_seq_one_letter_code
_entity_poly.pdbx_strand_id
1 'polypeptide(L)'
;MHHSTIEDLLISYYDGKATADEIQEIEAWIKLSDENKKKAMDIYTLLLMTDTQQITEKMDMNEELSKVKGRMQENKYHISWWGWIQRAAVALLIPMAITILVLLNQPQSTAPVHAQIFEVRTQPGMIISFRLPDSTLVYLNSGSVLKYPSIFTGNIREVSLNGEAYFEVAKDPEHKFIVSTPQKSKVEVLGTHFNLEAFDEMDEVITTLVEGKVEFVYEKDGQGSKILMCPGQKVIYNNKDGQILSYNTNGESELAWMDQKVIFDKTPFKAALHILKKRYNVDFIVNTSKFDKYTFTGAFTE
;
A
#
# COMPACT_ATOMS: atom_id res chain seq x y z
N MET A 1 46.55 6.09 17.87
CA MET A 1 45.11 6.21 17.64
C MET A 1 44.62 4.86 17.11
N HIS A 2 43.99 4.04 17.97
CA HIS A 2 43.35 2.80 17.50
C HIS A 2 42.12 3.21 16.69
N HIS A 3 42.10 2.90 15.40
CA HIS A 3 40.87 2.93 14.63
C HIS A 3 40.01 1.75 15.13
N SER A 4 39.05 2.03 16.01
CA SER A 4 38.02 1.07 16.33
C SER A 4 37.22 0.79 15.06
N THR A 5 37.09 -0.47 14.71
CA THR A 5 36.23 -0.87 13.58
C THR A 5 34.77 -0.56 13.90
N ILE A 6 33.93 -0.36 12.89
CA ILE A 6 32.49 -0.06 13.12
C ILE A 6 31.79 -1.18 13.90
N GLU A 7 32.28 -2.42 13.75
CA GLU A 7 31.83 -3.59 14.52
C GLU A 7 32.14 -3.44 16.01
N ASP A 8 33.33 -2.95 16.39
CA ASP A 8 33.70 -2.73 17.79
C ASP A 8 32.85 -1.64 18.45
N LEU A 9 32.53 -0.60 17.68
CA LEU A 9 31.65 0.49 18.11
C LEU A 9 30.20 -0.02 18.32
N LEU A 10 29.67 -0.83 17.43
CA LEU A 10 28.34 -1.42 17.54
C LEU A 10 28.25 -2.37 18.76
N ILE A 11 29.29 -3.16 19.04
CA ILE A 11 29.33 -4.02 20.23
C ILE A 11 29.28 -3.15 21.49
N SER A 12 30.08 -2.09 21.58
CA SER A 12 30.10 -1.17 22.71
C SER A 12 28.76 -0.45 22.90
N TYR A 13 28.07 -0.13 21.79
CA TYR A 13 26.75 0.50 21.79
C TYR A 13 25.68 -0.41 22.41
N TYR A 14 25.63 -1.66 21.97
CA TYR A 14 24.65 -2.63 22.47
C TYR A 14 24.97 -3.13 23.88
N ASP A 15 26.23 -3.10 24.31
CA ASP A 15 26.67 -3.36 25.69
C ASP A 15 26.41 -2.17 26.65
N GLY A 16 25.95 -1.03 26.12
CA GLY A 16 25.71 0.18 26.92
C GLY A 16 26.97 0.88 27.41
N LYS A 17 28.12 0.63 26.76
CA LYS A 17 29.45 1.17 27.16
C LYS A 17 29.92 2.29 26.21
N ALA A 18 29.17 2.60 25.15
CA ALA A 18 29.53 3.63 24.17
C ALA A 18 29.40 5.04 24.75
N THR A 19 30.32 5.91 24.41
CA THR A 19 30.29 7.32 24.76
C THR A 19 29.24 8.10 23.97
N ALA A 20 28.89 9.30 24.39
CA ALA A 20 27.88 10.13 23.72
C ALA A 20 28.24 10.44 22.25
N ASP A 21 29.52 10.67 21.99
CA ASP A 21 30.02 10.95 20.63
C ASP A 21 29.96 9.70 19.74
N GLU A 22 30.33 8.55 20.25
CA GLU A 22 30.25 7.26 19.57
C GLU A 22 28.81 6.86 19.26
N ILE A 23 27.86 7.13 20.17
CA ILE A 23 26.42 6.89 19.94
C ILE A 23 25.92 7.70 18.75
N GLN A 24 26.31 8.98 18.68
CA GLN A 24 25.90 9.85 17.58
C GLN A 24 26.48 9.41 16.23
N GLU A 25 27.73 8.92 16.25
CA GLU A 25 28.39 8.38 15.05
C GLU A 25 27.70 7.10 14.55
N ILE A 26 27.37 6.19 15.47
CA ILE A 26 26.68 4.93 15.15
C ILE A 26 25.27 5.19 14.62
N GLU A 27 24.50 6.08 15.26
CA GLU A 27 23.16 6.41 14.79
C GLU A 27 23.16 7.07 13.41
N ALA A 28 24.14 7.92 13.14
CA ALA A 28 24.32 8.52 11.81
C ALA A 28 24.67 7.44 10.76
N TRP A 29 25.57 6.51 11.12
CA TRP A 29 25.97 5.41 10.24
C TRP A 29 24.82 4.44 9.93
N ILE A 30 23.99 4.11 10.93
CA ILE A 30 22.78 3.27 10.73
C ILE A 30 21.78 3.93 9.77
N LYS A 31 21.64 5.27 9.82
CA LYS A 31 20.71 6.03 8.97
C LYS A 31 21.18 6.19 7.52
N LEU A 32 22.46 5.94 7.24
CA LEU A 32 23.07 6.14 5.91
C LEU A 32 22.59 5.14 4.85
N SER A 33 22.26 3.89 5.23
CA SER A 33 21.78 2.89 4.27
C SER A 33 21.01 1.75 4.98
N ASP A 34 20.11 1.10 4.24
CA ASP A 34 19.41 -0.10 4.74
C ASP A 34 20.35 -1.29 4.98
N GLU A 35 21.47 -1.34 4.28
CA GLU A 35 22.54 -2.36 4.47
C GLU A 35 23.22 -2.19 5.83
N ASN A 36 23.52 -0.95 6.24
CA ASN A 36 24.09 -0.63 7.55
C ASN A 36 23.11 -0.99 8.68
N LYS A 37 21.84 -0.71 8.50
CA LYS A 37 20.79 -1.07 9.45
C LYS A 37 20.68 -2.59 9.63
N LYS A 38 20.77 -3.34 8.53
CA LYS A 38 20.78 -4.81 8.57
C LYS A 38 22.00 -5.34 9.31
N LYS A 39 23.18 -4.79 9.03
CA LYS A 39 24.45 -5.18 9.69
C LYS A 39 24.42 -4.92 11.19
N ALA A 40 23.85 -3.79 11.62
CA ALA A 40 23.66 -3.49 13.04
C ALA A 40 22.71 -4.50 13.72
N MET A 41 21.63 -4.90 13.06
CA MET A 41 20.69 -5.89 13.58
C MET A 41 21.30 -7.30 13.67
N ASP A 42 22.13 -7.68 12.70
CA ASP A 42 22.83 -8.98 12.70
C ASP A 42 23.81 -9.08 13.88
N ILE A 43 24.57 -8.01 14.18
CA ILE A 43 25.48 -7.95 15.33
C ILE A 43 24.70 -7.98 16.65
N TYR A 44 23.60 -7.27 16.76
CA TYR A 44 22.72 -7.33 17.93
C TYR A 44 22.18 -8.74 18.19
N THR A 45 21.76 -9.43 17.14
CA THR A 45 21.26 -10.80 17.23
C THR A 45 22.35 -11.78 17.69
N LEU A 46 23.59 -11.62 17.19
CA LEU A 46 24.73 -12.42 17.61
C LEU A 46 25.08 -12.20 19.10
N LEU A 47 25.04 -10.96 19.57
CA LEU A 47 25.28 -10.66 21.00
C LEU A 47 24.22 -11.28 21.91
N LEU A 48 22.94 -11.21 21.52
CA LEU A 48 21.87 -11.89 22.27
C LEU A 48 22.03 -13.42 22.32
N MET A 49 22.55 -14.04 21.27
CA MET A 49 22.81 -15.48 21.23
C MET A 49 23.99 -15.88 22.13
N THR A 50 25.03 -15.04 22.22
CA THR A 50 26.18 -15.28 23.08
C THR A 50 25.84 -15.10 24.55
N ASP A 51 25.01 -14.15 24.92
CA ASP A 51 24.57 -13.90 26.29
C ASP A 51 23.72 -15.07 26.85
N THR A 52 22.85 -15.64 25.98
CA THR A 52 22.05 -16.82 26.32
C THR A 52 22.90 -18.09 26.54
N GLN A 53 24.04 -18.25 25.85
CA GLN A 53 24.94 -19.38 26.05
C GLN A 53 25.72 -19.28 27.40
N GLN A 54 26.11 -18.08 27.81
CA GLN A 54 26.81 -17.90 29.09
C GLN A 54 25.91 -18.15 30.33
N ILE A 55 24.59 -17.94 30.19
CA ILE A 55 23.64 -18.22 31.26
C ILE A 55 23.42 -19.74 31.43
N THR A 56 23.47 -20.50 30.34
CA THR A 56 23.30 -21.97 30.39
C THR A 56 24.53 -22.72 30.89
N GLU A 57 25.74 -22.19 30.72
CA GLU A 57 26.97 -22.83 31.23
C GLU A 57 27.22 -22.66 32.74
N LYS A 58 26.57 -21.68 33.39
CA LYS A 58 26.74 -21.42 34.83
C LYS A 58 25.78 -22.17 35.74
N MET A 59 24.81 -22.90 35.20
CA MET A 59 23.90 -23.72 36.01
C MET A 59 24.32 -25.20 35.94
N ASP A 60 25.06 -25.65 36.93
CA ASP A 60 25.32 -27.09 37.13
C ASP A 60 24.04 -27.78 37.60
N MET A 61 23.25 -28.24 36.65
CA MET A 61 21.94 -28.86 36.85
C MET A 61 22.02 -30.17 37.64
N ASN A 62 23.20 -30.79 37.72
CA ASN A 62 23.39 -32.04 38.44
C ASN A 62 23.52 -31.82 39.96
N GLU A 63 24.10 -30.73 40.40
CA GLU A 63 24.24 -30.39 41.82
C GLU A 63 22.88 -30.01 42.43
N GLU A 64 22.07 -29.25 41.75
CA GLU A 64 20.73 -28.88 42.20
C GLU A 64 19.74 -30.06 42.17
N LEU A 65 19.83 -30.94 41.19
CA LEU A 65 19.05 -32.20 41.15
C LEU A 65 19.39 -33.15 42.27
N SER A 66 20.66 -33.21 42.76
CA SER A 66 21.06 -34.04 43.88
C SER A 66 20.49 -33.55 45.21
N LYS A 67 20.43 -32.24 45.42
CA LYS A 67 19.82 -31.59 46.60
C LYS A 67 18.30 -31.81 46.66
N VAL A 68 17.63 -31.81 45.49
CA VAL A 68 16.19 -32.10 45.41
C VAL A 68 15.89 -33.56 45.67
N LYS A 69 16.68 -34.49 45.13
CA LYS A 69 16.53 -35.95 45.42
C LYS A 69 16.78 -36.30 46.88
N GLY A 70 17.73 -35.66 47.57
CA GLY A 70 17.99 -35.88 49.00
C GLY A 70 16.81 -35.46 49.90
N ARG A 71 16.09 -34.45 49.54
CA ARG A 71 14.90 -33.98 50.28
C ARG A 71 13.65 -34.81 50.03
N MET A 72 13.59 -35.58 48.95
CA MET A 72 12.43 -36.44 48.61
C MET A 72 12.45 -37.78 49.33
N GLN A 73 13.53 -38.16 50.04
CA GLN A 73 13.68 -39.47 50.66
C GLN A 73 13.28 -39.52 52.16
N GLU A 74 12.98 -38.38 52.78
CA GLU A 74 12.71 -38.31 54.23
C GLU A 74 11.25 -38.11 54.66
N ASN A 75 10.27 -38.40 53.82
CA ASN A 75 8.89 -38.31 54.29
C ASN A 75 8.01 -39.47 53.81
N LYS A 76 8.27 -40.67 54.35
CA LYS A 76 7.28 -41.77 54.40
C LYS A 76 6.47 -41.59 55.64
N TYR A 77 5.26 -41.19 55.56
CA TYR A 77 4.07 -41.36 56.40
C TYR A 77 3.25 -40.03 56.44
N HIS A 78 2.39 -39.86 55.52
CA HIS A 78 1.02 -39.32 55.63
C HIS A 78 0.39 -39.22 54.26
N ILE A 79 0.01 -40.37 53.72
CA ILE A 79 -0.70 -40.44 52.44
C ILE A 79 -2.13 -40.84 52.74
N SER A 80 -3.05 -39.91 52.75
CA SER A 80 -4.45 -40.18 52.40
C SER A 80 -5.13 -38.93 51.84
N TRP A 81 -4.89 -37.76 52.41
CA TRP A 81 -5.59 -36.53 51.97
C TRP A 81 -4.85 -35.81 50.81
N TRP A 82 -3.55 -35.72 50.82
CA TRP A 82 -2.76 -35.07 49.79
C TRP A 82 -2.87 -35.75 48.41
N GLY A 83 -3.02 -37.06 48.35
CA GLY A 83 -3.26 -37.78 47.11
C GLY A 83 -4.61 -37.48 46.46
N TRP A 84 -5.61 -37.15 47.25
CA TRP A 84 -6.90 -36.70 46.77
C TRP A 84 -6.84 -35.27 46.24
N ILE A 85 -6.12 -34.36 46.92
CA ILE A 85 -5.94 -32.96 46.48
C ILE A 85 -5.14 -32.92 45.19
N GLN A 86 -4.09 -33.73 45.02
CA GLN A 86 -3.33 -33.79 43.78
C GLN A 86 -4.18 -34.30 42.59
N ARG A 87 -5.02 -35.31 42.82
CA ARG A 87 -5.94 -35.81 41.79
C ARG A 87 -7.02 -34.79 41.43
N ALA A 88 -7.55 -34.06 42.40
CA ALA A 88 -8.50 -32.98 42.19
C ALA A 88 -7.84 -31.79 41.46
N ALA A 89 -6.58 -31.44 41.78
CA ALA A 89 -5.82 -30.40 41.11
C ALA A 89 -5.57 -30.72 39.61
N VAL A 90 -5.17 -31.98 39.33
CA VAL A 90 -4.97 -32.43 37.95
C VAL A 90 -6.31 -32.43 37.16
N ALA A 91 -7.40 -32.85 37.81
CA ALA A 91 -8.74 -32.84 37.19
C ALA A 91 -9.25 -31.44 36.88
N LEU A 92 -8.79 -30.41 37.59
CA LEU A 92 -9.10 -29.00 37.32
C LEU A 92 -8.11 -28.32 36.35
N LEU A 93 -6.83 -28.71 36.42
CA LEU A 93 -5.80 -28.10 35.55
C LEU A 93 -5.92 -28.52 34.08
N ILE A 94 -6.32 -29.77 33.81
CA ILE A 94 -6.48 -30.27 32.44
C ILE A 94 -7.58 -29.50 31.70
N PRO A 95 -8.83 -29.37 32.20
CA PRO A 95 -9.86 -28.60 31.50
C PRO A 95 -9.51 -27.10 31.42
N MET A 96 -8.82 -26.56 32.46
CA MET A 96 -8.35 -25.17 32.40
C MET A 96 -7.25 -24.97 31.35
N ALA A 97 -6.32 -25.89 31.20
CA ALA A 97 -5.30 -25.85 30.14
C ALA A 97 -5.92 -25.99 28.75
N ILE A 98 -6.93 -26.89 28.60
CA ILE A 98 -7.67 -27.03 27.35
C ILE A 98 -8.45 -25.75 27.03
N THR A 99 -9.08 -25.14 28.04
CA THR A 99 -9.83 -23.88 27.84
C THR A 99 -8.89 -22.74 27.43
N ILE A 100 -7.72 -22.64 28.08
CA ILE A 100 -6.70 -21.66 27.72
C ILE A 100 -6.18 -21.94 26.30
N LEU A 101 -5.91 -23.19 25.94
CA LEU A 101 -5.45 -23.57 24.61
C LEU A 101 -6.52 -23.26 23.54
N VAL A 102 -7.80 -23.52 23.84
CA VAL A 102 -8.92 -23.16 22.95
C VAL A 102 -9.08 -21.65 22.83
N LEU A 103 -8.93 -20.90 23.92
CA LEU A 103 -8.99 -19.44 23.91
C LEU A 103 -7.79 -18.81 23.15
N LEU A 104 -6.59 -19.40 23.30
CA LEU A 104 -5.40 -18.95 22.56
C LEU A 104 -5.44 -19.35 21.08
N ASN A 105 -6.08 -20.47 20.76
CA ASN A 105 -6.27 -20.94 19.38
C ASN A 105 -7.61 -20.51 18.76
N GLN A 106 -8.44 -19.77 19.48
CA GLN A 106 -9.58 -19.15 18.79
C GLN A 106 -9.00 -18.23 17.71
N PRO A 107 -9.31 -18.48 16.42
CA PRO A 107 -9.01 -17.48 15.41
C PRO A 107 -9.63 -16.19 15.95
N GLN A 108 -8.78 -15.18 16.15
CA GLN A 108 -9.32 -13.86 16.49
C GLN A 108 -10.37 -13.59 15.42
N SER A 109 -11.63 -13.74 15.80
CA SER A 109 -12.74 -13.26 14.99
C SER A 109 -12.51 -11.76 14.91
N THR A 110 -11.70 -11.35 13.96
CA THR A 110 -11.69 -9.97 13.53
C THR A 110 -13.13 -9.74 13.12
N ALA A 111 -13.88 -9.08 13.99
CA ALA A 111 -15.19 -8.55 13.60
C ALA A 111 -14.99 -7.97 12.21
N PRO A 112 -15.86 -8.28 11.23
CA PRO A 112 -15.67 -7.77 9.88
C PRO A 112 -15.46 -6.27 10.03
N VAL A 113 -14.25 -5.82 9.75
CA VAL A 113 -13.94 -4.39 9.71
C VAL A 113 -14.79 -3.90 8.54
N HIS A 114 -15.97 -3.37 8.84
CA HIS A 114 -16.80 -2.75 7.84
C HIS A 114 -16.00 -1.54 7.35
N ALA A 115 -15.27 -1.73 6.25
CA ALA A 115 -14.55 -0.64 5.62
C ALA A 115 -15.60 0.42 5.24
N GLN A 116 -15.52 1.57 5.89
CA GLN A 116 -16.36 2.70 5.53
C GLN A 116 -15.90 3.21 4.17
N ILE A 117 -16.84 3.46 3.26
CA ILE A 117 -16.53 4.07 1.97
C ILE A 117 -16.45 5.58 2.14
N PHE A 118 -15.30 6.14 1.81
CA PHE A 118 -15.10 7.57 1.66
C PHE A 118 -15.39 8.00 0.23
N GLU A 119 -15.97 9.18 0.10
CA GLU A 119 -16.22 9.81 -1.19
C GLU A 119 -15.60 11.22 -1.16
N VAL A 120 -14.69 11.46 -2.09
CA VAL A 120 -14.05 12.76 -2.29
C VAL A 120 -14.53 13.34 -3.62
N ARG A 121 -15.01 14.59 -3.58
CA ARG A 121 -15.52 15.32 -4.75
C ARG A 121 -14.76 16.61 -4.93
N THR A 122 -14.47 16.94 -6.18
CA THR A 122 -13.96 18.26 -6.57
C THR A 122 -15.05 19.11 -7.17
N GLN A 123 -15.02 20.38 -6.85
CA GLN A 123 -15.87 21.38 -7.52
C GLN A 123 -15.29 21.68 -8.91
N PRO A 124 -16.11 22.18 -9.86
CA PRO A 124 -15.61 22.70 -11.13
C PRO A 124 -14.49 23.73 -10.92
N GLY A 125 -13.38 23.58 -11.66
CA GLY A 125 -12.18 24.42 -11.52
C GLY A 125 -11.26 24.06 -10.34
N MET A 126 -11.65 23.13 -9.46
CA MET A 126 -10.84 22.71 -8.30
C MET A 126 -10.03 21.47 -8.64
N ILE A 127 -8.76 21.48 -8.22
CA ILE A 127 -7.87 20.31 -8.22
C ILE A 127 -7.45 20.08 -6.77
N ILE A 128 -7.47 18.84 -6.32
CA ILE A 128 -7.00 18.46 -4.98
C ILE A 128 -6.04 17.29 -5.08
N SER A 129 -5.15 17.19 -4.09
CA SER A 129 -4.29 16.00 -3.93
C SER A 129 -4.40 15.45 -2.52
N PHE A 130 -4.39 14.12 -2.40
CA PHE A 130 -4.48 13.43 -1.12
C PHE A 130 -3.92 12.03 -1.22
N ARG A 131 -3.65 11.42 -0.06
CA ARG A 131 -3.19 10.03 0.00
C ARG A 131 -4.30 9.09 0.41
N LEU A 132 -4.32 7.94 -0.26
CA LEU A 132 -5.15 6.81 0.11
C LEU A 132 -4.54 6.04 1.31
N PRO A 133 -5.30 5.10 1.92
CA PRO A 133 -4.81 4.30 3.05
C PRO A 133 -3.56 3.46 2.77
N ASP A 134 -3.31 3.10 1.51
CA ASP A 134 -2.13 2.36 1.04
C ASP A 134 -0.93 3.27 0.69
N SER A 135 -1.02 4.56 0.99
CA SER A 135 -0.05 5.61 0.64
C SER A 135 -0.02 6.02 -0.85
N THR A 136 -0.89 5.46 -1.69
CA THR A 136 -1.09 5.94 -3.06
C THR A 136 -1.44 7.43 -3.04
N LEU A 137 -0.71 8.24 -3.83
CA LEU A 137 -1.02 9.66 -4.01
C LEU A 137 -1.97 9.83 -5.20
N VAL A 138 -3.04 10.57 -4.98
CA VAL A 138 -4.04 10.87 -5.99
C VAL A 138 -4.13 12.38 -6.17
N TYR A 139 -4.06 12.82 -7.43
CA TYR A 139 -4.49 14.14 -7.84
C TYR A 139 -5.85 13.99 -8.50
N LEU A 140 -6.85 14.67 -7.99
CA LEU A 140 -8.24 14.58 -8.47
C LEU A 140 -8.58 15.90 -9.18
N ASN A 141 -8.92 15.80 -10.48
CA ASN A 141 -9.20 16.94 -11.34
C ASN A 141 -10.61 17.49 -11.09
N SER A 142 -10.89 18.62 -11.71
CA SER A 142 -12.15 19.36 -11.70
C SER A 142 -13.38 18.47 -11.98
N GLY A 143 -14.44 18.62 -11.17
CA GLY A 143 -15.70 17.93 -11.35
C GLY A 143 -15.66 16.41 -11.18
N SER A 144 -14.66 15.90 -10.50
CA SER A 144 -14.42 14.45 -10.35
C SER A 144 -14.86 13.94 -8.99
N VAL A 145 -15.16 12.65 -8.94
CA VAL A 145 -15.55 11.92 -7.71
C VAL A 145 -14.72 10.65 -7.59
N LEU A 146 -14.02 10.50 -6.49
CA LEU A 146 -13.32 9.25 -6.13
C LEU A 146 -13.96 8.63 -4.90
N LYS A 147 -14.28 7.33 -4.98
CA LYS A 147 -14.74 6.52 -3.85
C LYS A 147 -13.70 5.48 -3.51
N TYR A 148 -13.38 5.35 -2.23
CA TYR A 148 -12.42 4.38 -1.74
C TYR A 148 -12.74 3.94 -0.31
N PRO A 149 -12.35 2.73 0.11
CA PRO A 149 -12.58 2.26 1.47
C PRO A 149 -11.60 2.90 2.47
N SER A 150 -12.03 3.05 3.72
CA SER A 150 -11.19 3.55 4.83
C SER A 150 -9.96 2.68 5.09
N ILE A 151 -10.02 1.42 4.70
CA ILE A 151 -8.92 0.45 4.72
C ILE A 151 -9.12 -0.56 3.59
N PHE A 152 -8.06 -0.90 2.88
CA PHE A 152 -8.09 -1.99 1.91
C PHE A 152 -7.98 -3.32 2.64
N THR A 153 -8.99 -4.18 2.47
CA THR A 153 -9.04 -5.51 3.07
C THR A 153 -9.02 -6.58 1.98
N GLY A 154 -8.27 -7.66 2.21
CA GLY A 154 -8.12 -8.74 1.23
C GLY A 154 -7.01 -8.48 0.21
N ASN A 155 -7.08 -9.15 -0.95
CA ASN A 155 -6.00 -9.24 -1.93
C ASN A 155 -6.04 -8.15 -3.01
N ILE A 156 -6.97 -7.19 -2.92
CA ILE A 156 -7.12 -6.11 -3.89
C ILE A 156 -7.33 -4.77 -3.19
N ARG A 157 -6.85 -3.71 -3.84
CA ARG A 157 -7.03 -2.31 -3.45
C ARG A 157 -7.94 -1.66 -4.50
N GLU A 158 -9.24 -1.68 -4.27
CA GLU A 158 -10.20 -1.19 -5.27
C GLU A 158 -10.72 0.20 -4.90
N VAL A 159 -10.75 1.08 -5.90
CA VAL A 159 -11.35 2.41 -5.86
C VAL A 159 -12.27 2.61 -7.07
N SER A 160 -13.19 3.55 -7.00
CA SER A 160 -14.09 3.89 -8.11
C SER A 160 -13.93 5.36 -8.46
N LEU A 161 -13.63 5.65 -9.72
CA LEU A 161 -13.48 7.00 -10.26
C LEU A 161 -14.64 7.32 -11.22
N ASN A 162 -15.29 8.46 -11.01
CA ASN A 162 -16.09 9.15 -12.00
C ASN A 162 -15.48 10.54 -12.20
N GLY A 163 -14.80 10.74 -13.32
CA GLY A 163 -14.04 11.96 -13.56
C GLY A 163 -12.65 11.73 -14.08
N GLU A 164 -11.72 12.61 -13.73
CA GLU A 164 -10.31 12.49 -14.09
C GLU A 164 -9.41 12.55 -12.85
N ALA A 165 -8.47 11.63 -12.80
CA ALA A 165 -7.46 11.59 -11.75
C ALA A 165 -6.11 11.06 -12.25
N TYR A 166 -5.04 11.59 -11.67
CA TYR A 166 -3.70 11.05 -11.79
C TYR A 166 -3.35 10.29 -10.52
N PHE A 167 -2.84 9.09 -10.70
CA PHE A 167 -2.49 8.17 -9.63
C PHE A 167 -0.98 7.90 -9.61
N GLU A 168 -0.35 8.09 -8.47
CA GLU A 168 0.97 7.56 -8.15
C GLU A 168 0.76 6.38 -7.18
N VAL A 169 0.51 5.21 -7.75
CA VAL A 169 0.13 4.04 -6.97
C VAL A 169 1.33 3.48 -6.21
N ALA A 170 1.17 3.30 -4.91
CA ALA A 170 2.15 2.66 -4.06
C ALA A 170 2.47 1.25 -4.55
N LYS A 171 3.77 0.93 -4.67
CA LYS A 171 4.24 -0.35 -5.20
C LYS A 171 3.92 -1.49 -4.23
N ASP A 172 3.06 -2.40 -4.65
CA ASP A 172 2.69 -3.62 -3.94
C ASP A 172 2.39 -4.74 -4.95
N PRO A 173 3.34 -5.66 -5.18
CA PRO A 173 3.18 -6.75 -6.13
C PRO A 173 2.17 -7.81 -5.72
N GLU A 174 1.82 -7.89 -4.43
CA GLU A 174 0.92 -8.93 -3.90
C GLU A 174 -0.54 -8.51 -3.94
N HIS A 175 -0.82 -7.19 -3.86
CA HIS A 175 -2.18 -6.67 -3.85
C HIS A 175 -2.39 -5.72 -5.02
N LYS A 176 -3.15 -6.16 -6.03
CA LYS A 176 -3.50 -5.32 -7.18
C LYS A 176 -4.25 -4.07 -6.74
N PHE A 177 -3.90 -2.92 -7.36
CA PHE A 177 -4.69 -1.71 -7.28
C PHE A 177 -5.61 -1.62 -8.49
N ILE A 178 -6.90 -1.44 -8.26
CA ILE A 178 -7.93 -1.46 -9.29
C ILE A 178 -8.70 -0.14 -9.24
N VAL A 179 -8.77 0.55 -10.39
CA VAL A 179 -9.67 1.70 -10.57
C VAL A 179 -10.82 1.28 -11.45
N SER A 180 -12.02 1.23 -10.89
CA SER A 180 -13.26 0.93 -11.62
C SER A 180 -13.89 2.22 -12.14
N THR A 181 -14.44 2.19 -13.36
CA THR A 181 -15.05 3.33 -14.04
C THR A 181 -16.55 3.17 -14.25
N PRO A 182 -17.32 4.25 -14.49
CA PRO A 182 -18.74 4.18 -14.82
C PRO A 182 -19.04 3.33 -16.08
N GLN A 183 -18.12 3.31 -17.05
CA GLN A 183 -18.23 2.55 -18.30
C GLN A 183 -17.93 1.04 -18.12
N LYS A 184 -17.87 0.56 -16.86
CA LYS A 184 -17.57 -0.83 -16.51
C LYS A 184 -16.19 -1.32 -16.97
N SER A 185 -15.29 -0.41 -17.33
CA SER A 185 -13.89 -0.72 -17.55
C SER A 185 -13.10 -0.62 -16.24
N LYS A 186 -11.91 -1.24 -16.20
CA LYS A 186 -11.03 -1.24 -15.03
C LYS A 186 -9.59 -0.99 -15.47
N VAL A 187 -8.87 -0.28 -14.62
CA VAL A 187 -7.41 -0.14 -14.71
C VAL A 187 -6.79 -0.92 -13.56
N GLU A 188 -6.01 -1.96 -13.87
CA GLU A 188 -5.34 -2.81 -12.88
C GLU A 188 -3.83 -2.58 -12.92
N VAL A 189 -3.24 -2.32 -11.74
CA VAL A 189 -1.80 -2.02 -11.60
C VAL A 189 -1.22 -2.59 -10.30
N LEU A 190 0.12 -2.63 -10.21
CA LEU A 190 0.86 -3.10 -9.02
C LEU A 190 1.76 -2.02 -8.39
N GLY A 191 1.85 -0.85 -9.03
CA GLY A 191 2.72 0.26 -8.63
C GLY A 191 3.13 1.04 -9.87
N THR A 192 2.35 2.05 -10.22
CA THR A 192 2.30 2.63 -11.56
C THR A 192 1.87 4.08 -11.45
N HIS A 193 2.40 4.93 -12.32
CA HIS A 193 1.98 6.31 -12.48
C HIS A 193 1.17 6.46 -13.77
N PHE A 194 -0.09 6.85 -13.64
CA PHE A 194 -0.98 6.96 -14.80
C PHE A 194 -2.09 8.00 -14.59
N ASN A 195 -2.57 8.56 -15.68
CA ASN A 195 -3.78 9.39 -15.74
C ASN A 195 -4.95 8.55 -16.24
N LEU A 196 -6.12 8.74 -15.65
CA LEU A 196 -7.37 8.12 -16.05
C LEU A 196 -8.46 9.17 -16.11
N GLU A 197 -9.11 9.28 -17.27
CA GLU A 197 -10.31 10.11 -17.49
C GLU A 197 -11.49 9.20 -17.85
N ALA A 198 -12.56 9.27 -17.05
CA ALA A 198 -13.74 8.41 -17.17
C ALA A 198 -14.96 9.09 -16.54
N PHE A 199 -15.51 10.10 -17.22
CA PHE A 199 -16.75 10.77 -16.80
C PHE A 199 -17.97 9.95 -17.25
N ASP A 200 -19.00 9.86 -16.43
CA ASP A 200 -20.22 9.08 -16.70
C ASP A 200 -21.03 9.63 -17.87
N GLU A 201 -20.97 10.95 -18.12
CA GLU A 201 -21.57 11.56 -19.30
C GLU A 201 -20.81 11.32 -20.61
N MET A 202 -19.58 10.74 -20.53
CA MET A 202 -18.74 10.45 -21.70
C MET A 202 -18.81 8.97 -22.06
N ASP A 203 -18.78 8.72 -23.36
CA ASP A 203 -18.70 7.34 -23.87
C ASP A 203 -17.27 6.80 -23.88
N GLU A 204 -16.30 7.67 -23.69
CA GLU A 204 -14.87 7.34 -23.78
C GLU A 204 -14.23 7.27 -22.40
N VAL A 205 -13.32 6.30 -22.27
CA VAL A 205 -12.38 6.18 -21.15
C VAL A 205 -10.98 6.35 -21.72
N ILE A 206 -10.24 7.28 -21.17
CA ILE A 206 -8.89 7.62 -21.63
C ILE A 206 -7.89 7.30 -20.52
N THR A 207 -6.91 6.47 -20.82
CA THR A 207 -5.85 6.10 -19.89
C THR A 207 -4.50 6.44 -20.50
N THR A 208 -3.67 7.18 -19.77
CA THR A 208 -2.29 7.52 -20.18
C THR A 208 -1.32 6.98 -19.15
N LEU A 209 -0.40 6.13 -19.59
CA LEU A 209 0.60 5.51 -18.75
C LEU A 209 1.92 6.29 -18.78
N VAL A 210 2.37 6.73 -17.61
CA VAL A 210 3.63 7.46 -17.43
C VAL A 210 4.77 6.53 -17.04
N GLU A 211 4.55 5.72 -15.98
CA GLU A 211 5.56 4.81 -15.46
C GLU A 211 4.93 3.49 -14.99
N GLY A 212 5.63 2.37 -15.16
CA GLY A 212 5.21 1.07 -14.72
C GLY A 212 4.46 0.27 -15.79
N LYS A 213 3.38 -0.41 -15.41
CA LYS A 213 2.53 -1.22 -16.29
C LYS A 213 1.08 -1.06 -15.91
N VAL A 214 0.21 -0.95 -16.91
CA VAL A 214 -1.25 -0.91 -16.77
C VAL A 214 -1.85 -2.09 -17.53
N GLU A 215 -2.72 -2.85 -16.88
CA GLU A 215 -3.64 -3.77 -17.53
C GLU A 215 -5.01 -3.07 -17.62
N PHE A 216 -5.38 -2.60 -18.79
CA PHE A 216 -6.68 -1.98 -19.04
C PHE A 216 -7.69 -3.07 -19.41
N VAL A 217 -8.70 -3.28 -18.56
CA VAL A 217 -9.73 -4.30 -18.70
C VAL A 217 -11.03 -3.63 -19.14
N TYR A 218 -11.67 -4.17 -20.17
CA TYR A 218 -12.87 -3.63 -20.77
C TYR A 218 -13.78 -4.74 -21.29
N GLU A 219 -15.02 -4.42 -21.59
CA GLU A 219 -15.98 -5.33 -22.20
C GLU A 219 -16.08 -5.08 -23.69
N LYS A 220 -15.95 -6.14 -24.50
CA LYS A 220 -16.16 -6.11 -25.94
C LYS A 220 -17.06 -7.27 -26.34
N ASP A 221 -18.18 -6.95 -27.01
CA ASP A 221 -19.16 -7.95 -27.48
C ASP A 221 -19.65 -8.89 -26.35
N GLY A 222 -19.81 -8.36 -25.11
CA GLY A 222 -20.21 -9.14 -23.95
C GLY A 222 -19.10 -10.04 -23.37
N GLN A 223 -17.86 -9.89 -23.85
CA GLN A 223 -16.70 -10.63 -23.35
C GLN A 223 -15.67 -9.69 -22.75
N GLY A 224 -15.13 -10.10 -21.59
CA GLY A 224 -14.02 -9.39 -20.96
C GLY A 224 -12.75 -9.46 -21.81
N SER A 225 -12.21 -8.31 -22.16
CA SER A 225 -10.97 -8.16 -22.93
C SER A 225 -9.99 -7.29 -22.16
N LYS A 226 -8.70 -7.38 -22.48
CA LYS A 226 -7.67 -6.61 -21.82
C LYS A 226 -6.55 -6.17 -22.74
N ILE A 227 -5.95 -5.01 -22.42
CA ILE A 227 -4.76 -4.48 -23.08
C ILE A 227 -3.70 -4.21 -22.03
N LEU A 228 -2.49 -4.66 -22.30
CA LEU A 228 -1.32 -4.30 -21.52
C LEU A 228 -0.68 -3.04 -22.11
N MET A 229 -0.55 -1.98 -21.32
CA MET A 229 0.07 -0.73 -21.71
C MET A 229 1.52 -0.66 -21.23
N CYS A 230 2.36 0.00 -22.03
CA CYS A 230 3.72 0.37 -21.71
C CYS A 230 3.83 1.90 -21.47
N PRO A 231 4.86 2.37 -20.73
CA PRO A 231 5.07 3.80 -20.53
C PRO A 231 5.09 4.61 -21.83
N GLY A 232 4.48 5.79 -21.82
CA GLY A 232 4.31 6.64 -22.99
C GLY A 232 3.19 6.21 -23.93
N GLN A 233 2.29 5.32 -23.49
CA GLN A 233 1.10 4.95 -24.25
C GLN A 233 -0.15 5.61 -23.68
N LYS A 234 -1.03 6.04 -24.59
CA LYS A 234 -2.38 6.48 -24.34
C LYS A 234 -3.36 5.53 -25.01
N VAL A 235 -4.34 5.07 -24.26
CA VAL A 235 -5.44 4.23 -24.74
C VAL A 235 -6.74 5.01 -24.60
N ILE A 236 -7.56 5.01 -25.67
CA ILE A 236 -8.91 5.54 -25.70
C ILE A 236 -9.85 4.37 -25.98
N TYR A 237 -10.73 4.07 -25.03
CA TYR A 237 -11.77 3.06 -25.16
C TYR A 237 -13.13 3.74 -25.29
N ASN A 238 -13.86 3.43 -26.35
CA ASN A 238 -15.24 3.88 -26.54
C ASN A 238 -16.20 2.77 -26.13
N ASN A 239 -17.00 3.05 -25.08
CA ASN A 239 -17.94 2.09 -24.50
C ASN A 239 -19.15 1.78 -25.39
N LYS A 240 -19.51 2.65 -26.36
CA LYS A 240 -20.67 2.44 -27.24
C LYS A 240 -20.42 1.40 -28.31
N ASP A 241 -19.26 1.46 -28.93
CA ASP A 241 -18.91 0.61 -30.07
C ASP A 241 -17.79 -0.39 -29.77
N GLY A 242 -17.26 -0.36 -28.54
CA GLY A 242 -16.17 -1.23 -28.10
C GLY A 242 -14.84 -0.96 -28.79
N GLN A 243 -14.72 0.17 -29.51
CA GLN A 243 -13.48 0.52 -30.20
C GLN A 243 -12.39 0.89 -29.20
N ILE A 244 -11.18 0.47 -29.51
CA ILE A 244 -9.98 0.84 -28.80
C ILE A 244 -8.96 1.46 -29.76
N LEU A 245 -8.45 2.61 -29.37
CA LEU A 245 -7.36 3.30 -30.04
C LEU A 245 -6.17 3.40 -29.11
N SER A 246 -4.97 3.14 -29.61
CA SER A 246 -3.73 3.28 -28.84
C SER A 246 -2.77 4.20 -29.58
N TYR A 247 -2.21 5.15 -28.84
CA TYR A 247 -1.26 6.15 -29.36
C TYR A 247 -0.05 6.22 -28.46
N ASN A 248 1.08 6.66 -29.02
CA ASN A 248 2.22 7.09 -28.24
C ASN A 248 2.06 8.58 -27.86
N THR A 249 2.35 8.92 -26.63
CA THR A 249 2.31 10.29 -26.11
C THR A 249 3.50 10.55 -25.20
N ASN A 250 3.91 11.80 -25.07
CA ASN A 250 4.85 12.25 -24.05
C ASN A 250 4.15 12.59 -22.71
N GLY A 251 2.83 12.56 -22.67
CA GLY A 251 2.00 12.85 -21.50
C GLY A 251 1.81 14.34 -21.18
N GLU A 252 2.50 15.25 -21.88
CA GLU A 252 2.46 16.68 -21.52
C GLU A 252 1.04 17.27 -21.59
N SER A 253 0.27 16.96 -22.63
CA SER A 253 -1.09 17.47 -22.77
C SER A 253 -2.06 16.83 -21.78
N GLU A 254 -1.89 15.55 -21.51
CA GLU A 254 -2.74 14.76 -20.61
C GLU A 254 -2.51 15.10 -19.13
N LEU A 255 -1.32 15.61 -18.78
CA LEU A 255 -0.94 15.94 -17.40
C LEU A 255 -0.91 17.45 -17.13
N ALA A 256 -1.07 18.29 -18.17
CA ALA A 256 -0.97 19.75 -18.06
C ALA A 256 -1.93 20.35 -17.01
N TRP A 257 -3.06 19.69 -16.78
CA TRP A 257 -4.06 20.12 -15.80
C TRP A 257 -3.52 20.12 -14.36
N MET A 258 -2.57 19.25 -14.03
CA MET A 258 -1.95 19.23 -12.69
C MET A 258 -1.16 20.51 -12.39
N ASP A 259 -0.56 21.10 -13.41
CA ASP A 259 0.17 22.38 -13.38
C ASP A 259 -0.74 23.58 -13.67
N GLN A 260 -2.04 23.41 -13.69
CA GLN A 260 -3.02 24.44 -14.05
C GLN A 260 -2.81 24.99 -15.48
N LYS A 261 -2.24 24.19 -16.38
CA LYS A 261 -2.06 24.51 -17.79
C LYS A 261 -3.14 23.84 -18.63
N VAL A 262 -3.44 24.46 -19.77
CA VAL A 262 -4.23 23.85 -20.85
C VAL A 262 -3.33 23.74 -22.07
N ILE A 263 -3.07 22.52 -22.50
CA ILE A 263 -2.26 22.24 -23.69
C ILE A 263 -3.16 21.56 -24.72
N PHE A 264 -3.27 22.18 -25.90
CA PHE A 264 -3.88 21.59 -27.07
C PHE A 264 -2.79 21.15 -28.03
N ASP A 265 -2.77 19.89 -28.42
CA ASP A 265 -1.92 19.37 -29.48
C ASP A 265 -2.80 18.70 -30.54
N LYS A 266 -3.03 19.41 -31.65
CA LYS A 266 -3.96 18.99 -32.71
C LYS A 266 -5.30 18.50 -32.14
N THR A 267 -5.73 19.08 -31.03
CA THR A 267 -6.93 18.69 -30.30
C THR A 267 -8.17 19.01 -31.12
N PRO A 268 -9.05 18.05 -31.44
CA PRO A 268 -10.29 18.30 -32.16
C PRO A 268 -11.17 19.33 -31.45
N PHE A 269 -11.91 20.10 -32.20
CA PHE A 269 -12.75 21.19 -31.68
C PHE A 269 -13.65 20.78 -30.53
N LYS A 270 -14.36 19.65 -30.65
CA LYS A 270 -15.24 19.13 -29.59
C LYS A 270 -14.48 18.76 -28.32
N ALA A 271 -13.31 18.14 -28.46
CA ALA A 271 -12.47 17.81 -27.35
C ALA A 271 -11.91 19.07 -26.65
N ALA A 272 -11.54 20.10 -27.45
CA ALA A 272 -11.10 21.37 -26.88
C ALA A 272 -12.22 22.05 -26.07
N LEU A 273 -13.46 22.06 -26.58
CA LEU A 273 -14.61 22.57 -25.84
C LEU A 273 -14.87 21.82 -24.54
N HIS A 274 -14.71 20.49 -24.56
CA HIS A 274 -14.85 19.67 -23.35
C HIS A 274 -13.79 20.04 -22.28
N ILE A 275 -12.53 20.17 -22.68
CA ILE A 275 -11.45 20.61 -21.79
C ILE A 275 -11.76 21.98 -21.16
N LEU A 276 -12.20 22.93 -21.97
CA LEU A 276 -12.55 24.26 -21.48
C LEU A 276 -13.79 24.25 -20.57
N LYS A 277 -14.84 23.50 -20.93
CA LYS A 277 -16.03 23.30 -20.09
C LYS A 277 -15.62 22.77 -18.68
N LYS A 278 -14.84 21.73 -18.66
CA LYS A 278 -14.38 21.11 -17.42
C LYS A 278 -13.54 22.06 -16.56
N ARG A 279 -12.65 22.83 -17.19
CA ARG A 279 -11.75 23.72 -16.48
C ARG A 279 -12.44 24.98 -15.95
N TYR A 280 -13.25 25.62 -16.78
CA TYR A 280 -13.82 26.96 -16.48
C TYR A 280 -15.27 26.89 -16.04
N ASN A 281 -15.87 25.70 -15.97
CA ASN A 281 -17.29 25.50 -15.65
C ASN A 281 -18.22 26.33 -16.54
N VAL A 282 -17.98 26.29 -17.85
CA VAL A 282 -18.76 27.04 -18.86
C VAL A 282 -19.42 26.06 -19.81
N ASP A 283 -20.65 26.34 -20.18
CA ASP A 283 -21.34 25.59 -21.22
C ASP A 283 -21.19 26.30 -22.60
N PHE A 284 -20.94 25.50 -23.62
CA PHE A 284 -20.82 25.98 -24.99
C PHE A 284 -22.05 25.58 -25.80
N ILE A 285 -22.65 26.54 -26.45
CA ILE A 285 -23.73 26.32 -27.45
C ILE A 285 -23.11 26.45 -28.82
N VAL A 286 -22.99 25.33 -29.52
CA VAL A 286 -22.43 25.31 -30.89
C VAL A 286 -23.52 24.96 -31.88
N ASN A 287 -23.94 25.95 -32.66
CA ASN A 287 -25.04 25.82 -33.60
C ASN A 287 -24.61 25.41 -35.02
N THR A 288 -23.39 24.91 -35.18
CA THR A 288 -22.85 24.59 -36.50
C THR A 288 -21.81 23.47 -36.42
N SER A 289 -21.85 22.56 -37.38
CA SER A 289 -20.84 21.53 -37.60
C SER A 289 -19.61 21.99 -38.39
N LYS A 290 -19.56 23.27 -38.77
CA LYS A 290 -18.44 23.82 -39.57
C LYS A 290 -17.09 23.63 -38.88
N PHE A 291 -17.05 23.63 -37.55
CA PHE A 291 -15.82 23.54 -36.75
C PHE A 291 -15.39 22.11 -36.44
N ASP A 292 -16.20 21.10 -36.76
CA ASP A 292 -15.89 19.69 -36.40
C ASP A 292 -14.60 19.18 -37.06
N LYS A 293 -14.14 19.83 -38.14
CA LYS A 293 -12.89 19.48 -38.83
C LYS A 293 -11.67 20.24 -38.35
N TYR A 294 -11.84 21.19 -37.44
CA TYR A 294 -10.71 22.00 -36.93
C TYR A 294 -10.06 21.35 -35.74
N THR A 295 -8.78 21.54 -35.64
CA THR A 295 -7.97 21.19 -34.48
C THR A 295 -7.29 22.42 -33.92
N PHE A 296 -7.02 22.39 -32.61
CA PHE A 296 -6.31 23.46 -31.94
C PHE A 296 -4.92 22.96 -31.51
N THR A 297 -3.95 23.85 -31.60
CA THR A 297 -2.61 23.63 -31.03
C THR A 297 -2.18 24.91 -30.31
N GLY A 298 -1.80 24.79 -29.06
CA GLY A 298 -1.37 25.90 -28.23
C GLY A 298 -1.31 25.51 -26.76
N ALA A 299 -0.57 26.29 -25.98
CA ALA A 299 -0.47 26.13 -24.54
C ALA A 299 -0.90 27.44 -23.86
N PHE A 300 -1.71 27.32 -22.81
CA PHE A 300 -2.24 28.42 -22.02
C PHE A 300 -1.96 28.16 -20.57
N THR A 301 -1.42 29.14 -19.88
CA THR A 301 -1.23 29.18 -18.42
C THR A 301 -2.07 30.31 -17.87
N GLU A 302 -2.66 30.12 -16.71
CA GLU A 302 -3.22 31.23 -15.93
C GLU A 302 -2.15 32.12 -15.32
#